data_87c398600f476d94c8ca325034479c3f
#
_entry.id   87c398600f476d94c8ca325034479c3f
#
_cell.length_a   1.000
_cell.length_b   1.000
_cell.length_c   1.000
_cell.angle_alpha   90.00
_cell.angle_beta   90.00
_cell.angle_gamma   90.00
#
_symmetry.space_group_name_H-M   'P 1'
#
loop_
_entity.id
_entity.type
_entity.pdbx_description
1 polymer ?
#
loop_
_entity_poly.entity_id
_entity_poly.type
_entity_poly.pdbx_seq_one_letter_code
_entity_poly.pdbx_strand_id
1 'polypeptide(L)'
;FIAPGTHRTERALQKEKTLPEGTTRGPRTVAGRVRTLLLLAACASMLGGCAVGSGEVRDLSTEKAARLIIDGRTTMAQIDAELGEPDYEIHMGHEIVRHYSWMRGRPSAKNFIPFNPISEFPITQKNLRIWFDKTGVVKRHEFTGVFYIYRAPLVGTDAPHSFRPLTPAELDHFSE
;
A
#
# COMPACT_ATOMS: atom_id res chain seq x y z
N PHE A 1 -63.21 -27.62 -32.06
CA PHE A 1 -63.78 -28.56 -31.07
C PHE A 1 -63.52 -28.07 -29.68
N ILE A 2 -64.61 -27.57 -29.09
CA ILE A 2 -65.12 -27.66 -27.73
C ILE A 2 -64.38 -26.86 -26.66
N ALA A 3 -65.00 -25.71 -26.33
CA ALA A 3 -65.11 -25.08 -25.02
C ALA A 3 -66.03 -25.90 -24.11
N PRO A 4 -66.46 -25.44 -22.94
CA PRO A 4 -65.96 -24.58 -21.86
C PRO A 4 -66.27 -25.24 -20.48
N GLY A 5 -65.91 -24.58 -19.41
CA GLY A 5 -66.28 -25.01 -18.07
C GLY A 5 -66.21 -23.88 -17.06
N THR A 6 -67.28 -23.19 -16.95
CA THR A 6 -67.71 -22.28 -15.86
C THR A 6 -67.96 -23.02 -14.57
N HIS A 7 -67.64 -22.38 -13.41
CA HIS A 7 -68.40 -22.33 -12.15
C HIS A 7 -67.59 -21.49 -11.19
N ARG A 8 -67.95 -20.28 -10.83
CA ARG A 8 -69.06 -19.72 -10.05
C ARG A 8 -69.02 -20.10 -8.56
N THR A 9 -69.02 -19.01 -7.81
CA THR A 9 -69.56 -18.78 -6.46
C THR A 9 -68.72 -19.29 -5.28
N GLU A 10 -68.55 -18.65 -4.15
CA GLU A 10 -69.31 -17.57 -3.45
C GLU A 10 -68.46 -17.07 -2.29
N ARG A 11 -68.53 -15.74 -2.02
CA ARG A 11 -68.86 -15.09 -0.75
C ARG A 11 -68.38 -15.72 0.56
N ALA A 12 -67.67 -14.93 1.33
CA ALA A 12 -68.05 -14.49 2.68
C ALA A 12 -66.92 -13.58 3.22
N LEU A 13 -67.15 -12.30 3.30
CA LEU A 13 -67.52 -11.56 4.50
C LEU A 13 -66.44 -11.50 5.60
N GLN A 14 -65.90 -10.29 5.71
CA GLN A 14 -65.69 -9.55 6.95
C GLN A 14 -64.81 -10.16 8.02
N LYS A 15 -63.66 -9.51 8.23
CA LYS A 15 -63.45 -8.92 9.57
C LYS A 15 -62.41 -7.81 9.49
N GLU A 16 -62.92 -6.63 9.54
CA GLU A 16 -62.27 -5.43 10.01
C GLU A 16 -61.61 -5.73 11.35
N LYS A 17 -60.33 -5.59 11.47
CA LYS A 17 -59.64 -5.58 12.74
C LYS A 17 -58.53 -4.53 12.70
N THR A 18 -58.94 -3.36 13.14
CA THR A 18 -58.19 -2.29 13.78
C THR A 18 -56.71 -2.50 13.92
N LEU A 19 -55.95 -1.55 13.34
CA LEU A 19 -54.58 -1.22 13.71
C LEU A 19 -54.46 -1.02 15.25
N PRO A 20 -53.32 -1.36 15.79
CA PRO A 20 -52.72 -0.51 16.77
C PRO A 20 -51.49 0.21 16.17
N GLU A 21 -51.61 1.51 16.08
CA GLU A 21 -50.46 2.40 16.13
C GLU A 21 -49.64 2.04 17.36
N GLY A 22 -48.45 1.56 17.07
CA GLY A 22 -47.42 1.29 18.06
C GLY A 22 -46.07 1.55 17.45
N THR A 23 -45.81 2.79 17.06
CA THR A 23 -44.45 3.26 16.70
C THR A 23 -43.61 3.29 17.97
N THR A 24 -43.20 2.13 18.43
CA THR A 24 -42.07 2.03 19.36
C THR A 24 -40.79 2.23 18.54
N ARG A 25 -40.38 3.49 18.47
CA ARG A 25 -38.96 3.81 18.18
C ARG A 25 -38.15 3.17 19.30
N GLY A 26 -37.73 1.93 19.08
CA GLY A 26 -36.77 1.25 19.92
C GLY A 26 -35.49 2.14 20.04
N PRO A 27 -34.87 2.18 21.22
CA PRO A 27 -33.67 2.95 21.42
C PRO A 27 -32.65 2.46 20.40
N ARG A 28 -32.28 3.32 19.44
CA ARG A 28 -31.14 3.08 18.52
C ARG A 28 -29.92 2.95 19.42
N THR A 29 -29.59 1.72 19.75
CA THR A 29 -28.58 1.36 20.72
C THR A 29 -27.27 1.96 20.26
N VAL A 30 -26.58 2.68 21.14
CA VAL A 30 -25.23 3.23 21.00
C VAL A 30 -24.29 2.18 20.45
N ALA A 31 -24.50 0.90 20.77
CA ALA A 31 -23.82 -0.27 20.26
C ALA A 31 -23.82 -0.38 18.71
N GLY A 32 -24.93 -0.02 18.05
CA GLY A 32 -24.97 -0.05 16.57
C GLY A 32 -24.07 1.01 15.93
N ARG A 33 -23.99 2.21 16.52
CA ARG A 33 -23.12 3.29 16.02
C ARG A 33 -21.65 3.00 16.25
N VAL A 34 -21.28 2.40 17.38
CA VAL A 34 -19.91 1.99 17.67
C VAL A 34 -19.45 0.89 16.70
N ARG A 35 -20.33 -0.06 16.39
CA ARG A 35 -20.02 -1.15 15.45
C ARG A 35 -19.80 -0.64 14.02
N THR A 36 -20.58 0.33 13.57
CA THR A 36 -20.43 0.96 12.25
C THR A 36 -19.14 1.79 12.18
N LEU A 37 -18.80 2.53 13.24
CA LEU A 37 -17.55 3.30 13.31
C LEU A 37 -16.32 2.40 13.30
N LEU A 38 -16.36 1.26 14.00
CA LEU A 38 -15.28 0.28 14.01
C LEU A 38 -15.10 -0.37 12.63
N LEU A 39 -16.18 -0.67 11.91
CA LEU A 39 -16.11 -1.19 10.55
C LEU A 39 -15.54 -0.16 9.56
N LEU A 40 -15.93 1.11 9.68
CA LEU A 40 -15.38 2.18 8.85
C LEU A 40 -13.91 2.42 9.14
N ALA A 41 -13.49 2.37 10.41
CA ALA A 41 -12.08 2.48 10.78
C ALA A 41 -11.24 1.30 10.27
N ALA A 42 -11.77 0.08 10.32
CA ALA A 42 -11.12 -1.10 9.78
C ALA A 42 -10.99 -1.06 8.24
N CYS A 43 -12.00 -0.53 7.53
CA CYS A 43 -11.90 -0.33 6.09
C CYS A 43 -10.91 0.77 5.72
N ALA A 44 -10.79 1.84 6.51
CA ALA A 44 -9.84 2.93 6.26
C ALA A 44 -8.38 2.47 6.41
N SER A 45 -8.09 1.54 7.32
CA SER A 45 -6.74 0.99 7.50
C SER A 45 -6.29 0.09 6.34
N MET A 46 -7.19 -0.45 5.54
CA MET A 46 -6.85 -1.26 4.36
C MET A 46 -6.47 -0.42 3.13
N LEU A 47 -6.69 0.90 3.15
CA LEU A 47 -6.30 1.81 2.07
C LEU A 47 -4.83 2.27 2.18
N GLY A 48 -4.14 1.93 3.26
CA GLY A 48 -2.70 2.13 3.42
C GLY A 48 -1.95 1.22 2.45
N GLY A 49 -1.19 1.80 1.52
CA GLY A 49 -0.30 1.03 0.66
C GLY A 49 0.70 0.23 1.49
N CYS A 50 1.10 -0.94 1.03
CA CYS A 50 2.17 -1.72 1.65
C CYS A 50 3.50 -0.99 1.46
N ALA A 51 4.19 -0.69 2.57
CA ALA A 51 5.57 -0.23 2.56
C ALA A 51 6.43 -1.32 3.19
N VAL A 52 7.58 -1.59 2.58
CA VAL A 52 8.55 -2.61 3.02
C VAL A 52 9.94 -1.99 2.98
N GLY A 53 10.79 -2.37 3.94
CA GLY A 53 12.18 -1.93 4.03
C GLY A 53 12.43 -0.96 5.18
N SER A 54 13.63 -0.39 5.22
CA SER A 54 14.08 0.50 6.30
C SER A 54 13.28 1.81 6.34
N GLY A 55 12.72 2.12 7.50
CA GLY A 55 12.02 3.38 7.74
C GLY A 55 12.95 4.59 7.62
N GLU A 56 14.19 4.42 7.97
CA GLU A 56 15.24 5.44 7.92
C GLU A 56 15.54 5.83 6.46
N VAL A 57 15.54 4.85 5.54
CA VAL A 57 15.71 5.09 4.10
C VAL A 57 14.47 5.76 3.50
N ARG A 58 13.27 5.48 4.02
CA ARG A 58 12.06 6.21 3.64
C ARG A 58 12.26 7.70 3.79
N ASP A 59 12.74 8.10 4.97
CA ASP A 59 12.86 9.49 5.40
C ASP A 59 14.19 10.14 4.97
N LEU A 60 14.97 9.43 4.16
CA LEU A 60 16.22 9.91 3.62
C LEU A 60 15.96 10.77 2.37
N SER A 61 16.45 12.00 2.37
CA SER A 61 16.55 12.87 1.21
C SER A 61 17.96 12.86 0.65
N THR A 62 18.13 13.36 -0.57
CA THR A 62 19.46 13.51 -1.18
C THR A 62 20.40 14.35 -0.31
N GLU A 63 19.88 15.46 0.25
CA GLU A 63 20.64 16.34 1.12
C GLU A 63 20.99 15.68 2.46
N LYS A 64 20.04 14.95 3.05
CA LYS A 64 20.26 14.21 4.31
C LYS A 64 21.27 13.09 4.11
N ALA A 65 21.20 12.36 2.99
CA ALA A 65 22.19 11.34 2.64
C ALA A 65 23.59 11.92 2.52
N ALA A 66 23.75 13.03 1.80
CA ALA A 66 25.04 13.71 1.64
C ALA A 66 25.63 14.28 2.94
N ARG A 67 24.78 14.64 3.91
CA ARG A 67 25.24 15.07 5.24
C ARG A 67 25.63 13.89 6.13
N LEU A 68 24.87 12.82 6.08
CA LEU A 68 25.08 11.63 6.89
C LEU A 68 26.29 10.83 6.44
N ILE A 69 26.46 10.70 5.12
CA ILE A 69 27.45 9.81 4.52
C ILE A 69 28.53 10.66 3.85
N ILE A 70 29.66 10.81 4.51
CA ILE A 70 30.82 11.53 4.00
C ILE A 70 31.87 10.51 3.62
N ASP A 71 32.14 10.39 2.33
CA ASP A 71 33.16 9.49 1.78
C ASP A 71 34.53 9.78 2.40
N GLY A 72 35.24 8.74 2.80
CA GLY A 72 36.52 8.80 3.49
C GLY A 72 36.45 9.19 4.98
N ARG A 73 35.25 9.39 5.56
CA ARG A 73 35.13 9.83 6.96
C ARG A 73 34.12 9.03 7.77
N THR A 74 32.91 8.81 7.22
CA THR A 74 31.86 8.10 7.95
C THR A 74 32.22 6.64 8.11
N THR A 75 32.03 6.13 9.31
CA THR A 75 32.33 4.73 9.66
C THR A 75 31.11 3.85 9.57
N MET A 76 31.31 2.55 9.44
CA MET A 76 30.26 1.54 9.45
C MET A 76 29.40 1.62 10.72
N ALA A 77 30.03 1.80 11.89
CA ALA A 77 29.31 1.93 13.17
C ALA A 77 28.41 3.19 13.23
N GLN A 78 28.81 4.29 12.58
CA GLN A 78 27.96 5.47 12.48
C GLN A 78 26.76 5.21 11.58
N ILE A 79 26.97 4.49 10.47
CA ILE A 79 25.86 4.09 9.58
C ILE A 79 24.89 3.17 10.32
N ASP A 80 25.37 2.19 11.08
CA ASP A 80 24.54 1.29 11.89
C ASP A 80 23.71 2.05 12.93
N ALA A 81 24.28 3.06 13.55
CA ALA A 81 23.58 3.89 14.53
C ALA A 81 22.44 4.73 13.92
N GLU A 82 22.58 5.15 12.66
CA GLU A 82 21.65 6.04 11.98
C GLU A 82 20.62 5.30 11.08
N LEU A 83 21.04 4.22 10.44
CA LEU A 83 20.21 3.48 9.47
C LEU A 83 19.83 2.08 9.96
N GLY A 84 20.43 1.60 11.05
CA GLY A 84 20.21 0.25 11.54
C GLY A 84 20.90 -0.82 10.68
N GLU A 85 20.37 -2.03 10.74
CA GLU A 85 20.90 -3.16 9.98
C GLU A 85 20.56 -3.02 8.48
N PRO A 86 21.54 -3.38 7.59
CA PRO A 86 21.30 -3.39 6.15
C PRO A 86 20.36 -4.54 5.75
N ASP A 87 19.65 -4.38 4.63
CA ASP A 87 18.84 -5.46 4.06
C ASP A 87 19.73 -6.65 3.67
N TYR A 88 20.93 -6.36 3.17
CA TYR A 88 21.97 -7.35 2.92
C TYR A 88 23.36 -6.72 2.84
N GLU A 89 24.37 -7.55 3.11
CA GLU A 89 25.78 -7.21 3.04
C GLU A 89 26.52 -8.17 2.11
N ILE A 90 27.39 -7.62 1.26
CA ILE A 90 28.19 -8.38 0.32
C ILE A 90 29.67 -8.08 0.56
N HIS A 91 30.47 -9.13 0.74
CA HIS A 91 31.92 -9.02 0.84
C HIS A 91 32.57 -9.22 -0.54
N MET A 92 33.24 -8.20 -1.05
CA MET A 92 33.93 -8.22 -2.33
C MET A 92 35.43 -7.96 -2.13
N GLY A 93 36.19 -9.02 -1.87
CA GLY A 93 37.63 -8.91 -1.62
C GLY A 93 37.94 -8.09 -0.37
N HIS A 94 38.35 -6.86 -0.55
CA HIS A 94 38.69 -5.93 0.53
C HIS A 94 37.61 -4.87 0.81
N GLU A 95 36.49 -4.99 0.14
CA GLU A 95 35.35 -4.07 0.31
C GLU A 95 34.15 -4.80 0.88
N ILE A 96 33.41 -4.09 1.72
CA ILE A 96 32.12 -4.51 2.22
C ILE A 96 31.09 -3.58 1.58
N VAL A 97 30.07 -4.14 0.98
CA VAL A 97 28.97 -3.39 0.36
C VAL A 97 27.70 -3.66 1.14
N ARG A 98 27.12 -2.62 1.68
CA ARG A 98 25.83 -2.68 2.36
C ARG A 98 24.75 -2.05 1.52
N HIS A 99 23.61 -2.69 1.50
CA HIS A 99 22.44 -2.25 0.79
C HIS A 99 21.28 -2.02 1.75
N TYR A 100 20.67 -0.87 1.62
CA TYR A 100 19.46 -0.47 2.32
C TYR A 100 18.42 -0.09 1.29
N SER A 101 17.19 -0.52 1.48
CA SER A 101 16.11 -0.20 0.57
C SER A 101 14.82 0.14 1.29
N TRP A 102 13.99 0.90 0.61
CA TRP A 102 12.62 1.12 0.99
C TRP A 102 11.75 1.14 -0.25
N MET A 103 10.63 0.48 -0.16
CA MET A 103 9.69 0.35 -1.25
C MET A 103 8.28 0.64 -0.77
N ARG A 104 7.53 1.39 -1.58
CA ARG A 104 6.11 1.66 -1.36
C ARG A 104 5.33 1.39 -2.62
N GLY A 105 4.35 0.49 -2.52
CA GLY A 105 3.36 0.24 -3.55
C GLY A 105 2.00 0.77 -3.14
N ARG A 106 1.27 1.38 -4.07
CA ARG A 106 -0.13 1.79 -3.88
C ARG A 106 -0.98 1.20 -5.00
N PRO A 107 -2.18 0.67 -4.69
CA PRO A 107 -3.08 0.27 -5.76
C PRO A 107 -3.53 1.51 -6.55
N SER A 108 -3.56 1.40 -7.87
CA SER A 108 -4.11 2.45 -8.73
C SER A 108 -5.63 2.52 -8.56
N ALA A 109 -6.21 3.72 -8.67
CA ALA A 109 -7.66 3.89 -8.68
C ALA A 109 -8.35 3.08 -9.79
N LYS A 110 -7.64 2.79 -10.87
CA LYS A 110 -8.12 1.93 -11.97
C LYS A 110 -8.43 0.49 -11.53
N ASN A 111 -7.78 0.00 -10.46
CA ASN A 111 -7.99 -1.35 -9.94
C ASN A 111 -9.39 -1.53 -9.35
N PHE A 112 -10.07 -0.43 -9.03
CA PHE A 112 -11.42 -0.44 -8.46
C PHE A 112 -12.52 -0.27 -9.52
N ILE A 113 -12.16 -0.15 -10.80
CA ILE A 113 -13.11 -0.11 -11.90
C ILE A 113 -13.62 -1.54 -12.15
N PRO A 114 -14.93 -1.80 -12.09
CA PRO A 114 -15.48 -3.12 -12.40
C PRO A 114 -15.05 -3.59 -13.80
N PHE A 115 -14.69 -4.86 -13.91
CA PHE A 115 -14.26 -5.49 -15.17
C PHE A 115 -12.94 -4.95 -15.76
N ASN A 116 -12.14 -4.22 -14.99
CA ASN A 116 -10.79 -3.84 -15.41
C ASN A 116 -9.92 -5.10 -15.50
N PRO A 117 -9.42 -5.48 -16.69
CA PRO A 117 -8.64 -6.71 -16.87
C PRO A 117 -7.19 -6.57 -16.39
N ILE A 118 -6.74 -5.37 -16.03
CA ILE A 118 -5.36 -5.07 -15.66
C ILE A 118 -5.31 -4.36 -14.32
N SER A 119 -4.67 -4.97 -13.35
CA SER A 119 -4.34 -4.32 -12.09
C SER A 119 -3.03 -3.55 -12.22
N GLU A 120 -3.04 -2.27 -11.85
CA GLU A 120 -1.87 -1.40 -11.88
C GLU A 120 -1.43 -1.06 -10.45
N PHE A 121 -0.14 -1.27 -10.16
CA PHE A 121 0.49 -0.95 -8.89
C PHE A 121 1.68 -0.03 -9.13
N PRO A 122 1.51 1.30 -9.03
CA PRO A 122 2.64 2.21 -9.00
C PRO A 122 3.49 1.93 -7.75
N ILE A 123 4.77 1.73 -7.98
CA ILE A 123 5.76 1.40 -6.96
C ILE A 123 6.86 2.46 -7.00
N THR A 124 7.18 2.99 -5.83
CA THR A 124 8.34 3.84 -5.60
C THR A 124 9.32 3.06 -4.74
N GLN A 125 10.57 3.01 -5.17
CA GLN A 125 11.64 2.35 -4.45
C GLN A 125 12.82 3.31 -4.29
N LYS A 126 13.34 3.41 -3.07
CA LYS A 126 14.60 4.08 -2.75
C LYS A 126 15.65 3.03 -2.42
N ASN A 127 16.87 3.26 -2.88
CA ASN A 127 18.00 2.36 -2.66
C ASN A 127 19.19 3.19 -2.22
N LEU A 128 19.82 2.77 -1.16
CA LEU A 128 21.09 3.30 -0.68
C LEU A 128 22.10 2.16 -0.67
N ARG A 129 23.20 2.35 -1.39
CA ARG A 129 24.30 1.41 -1.44
C ARG A 129 25.56 2.10 -0.94
N ILE A 130 26.24 1.47 0.03
CA ILE A 130 27.42 2.03 0.68
C ILE A 130 28.56 1.02 0.59
N TRP A 131 29.69 1.46 0.08
CA TRP A 131 30.92 0.69 -0.03
C TRP A 131 31.88 1.12 1.09
N PHE A 132 32.31 0.15 1.88
CA PHE A 132 33.29 0.35 2.95
C PHE A 132 34.61 -0.27 2.56
N ASP A 133 35.69 0.33 3.02
CA ASP A 133 37.00 -0.27 2.95
C ASP A 133 37.20 -1.32 4.07
N LYS A 134 38.38 -1.96 4.08
CA LYS A 134 38.73 -2.97 5.08
C LYS A 134 38.79 -2.44 6.52
N THR A 135 38.84 -1.13 6.72
CA THR A 135 38.85 -0.50 8.04
C THR A 135 37.43 -0.09 8.51
N GLY A 136 36.42 -0.33 7.67
CA GLY A 136 35.03 0.03 7.94
C GLY A 136 34.71 1.49 7.67
N VAL A 137 35.53 2.20 6.88
CA VAL A 137 35.29 3.59 6.47
C VAL A 137 34.61 3.60 5.10
N VAL A 138 33.62 4.48 4.92
CA VAL A 138 32.92 4.64 3.64
C VAL A 138 33.89 5.10 2.56
N LYS A 139 33.98 4.36 1.47
CA LYS A 139 34.71 4.73 0.26
C LYS A 139 33.88 5.56 -0.71
N ARG A 140 32.64 5.15 -0.86
CA ARG A 140 31.65 5.81 -1.71
C ARG A 140 30.25 5.35 -1.32
N HIS A 141 29.28 6.13 -1.69
CA HIS A 141 27.89 5.78 -1.55
C HIS A 141 27.10 6.15 -2.81
N GLU A 142 25.96 5.53 -2.97
CA GLU A 142 25.03 5.79 -4.05
C GLU A 142 23.59 5.77 -3.48
N PHE A 143 22.92 6.91 -3.57
CA PHE A 143 21.51 7.02 -3.19
C PHE A 143 20.69 7.26 -4.45
N THR A 144 19.81 6.31 -4.74
CA THR A 144 19.01 6.29 -5.98
C THR A 144 17.58 5.93 -5.69
N GLY A 145 16.71 6.25 -6.62
CA GLY A 145 15.33 5.79 -6.58
C GLY A 145 14.81 5.45 -7.95
N VAL A 146 13.83 4.59 -7.94
CA VAL A 146 13.14 4.16 -9.15
C VAL A 146 11.64 4.21 -8.94
N PHE A 147 10.96 4.62 -9.99
CA PHE A 147 9.51 4.52 -10.08
C PHE A 147 9.16 3.58 -11.20
N TYR A 148 8.27 2.65 -10.92
CA TYR A 148 7.74 1.76 -11.96
C TYR A 148 6.28 1.42 -11.69
N ILE A 149 5.58 1.06 -12.75
CA ILE A 149 4.22 0.57 -12.65
C ILE A 149 4.25 -0.93 -12.90
N TYR A 150 3.96 -1.69 -11.87
CA TYR A 150 3.72 -3.12 -12.00
C TYR A 150 2.30 -3.32 -12.54
N ARG A 151 2.18 -4.06 -13.64
CA ARG A 151 0.90 -4.44 -14.23
C ARG A 151 0.72 -5.94 -14.12
N ALA A 152 -0.31 -6.34 -13.39
CA ALA A 152 -0.71 -7.73 -13.29
C ALA A 152 -1.97 -7.92 -14.12
N PRO A 153 -1.89 -8.57 -15.28
CA PRO A 153 -3.09 -8.98 -16.02
C PRO A 153 -3.80 -10.08 -15.24
N LEU A 154 -5.12 -10.01 -15.20
CA LEU A 154 -5.93 -11.04 -14.55
C LEU A 154 -5.87 -12.38 -15.30
N VAL A 155 -5.46 -12.37 -16.55
CA VAL A 155 -5.30 -13.56 -17.41
C VAL A 155 -3.98 -13.45 -18.17
N GLY A 156 -3.03 -14.17 -17.73
CA GLY A 156 -1.98 -14.94 -18.40
C GLY A 156 -1.03 -14.28 -19.40
N THR A 157 -0.67 -13.00 -19.34
CA THR A 157 0.48 -12.47 -20.10
C THR A 157 1.23 -11.42 -19.29
N ASP A 158 2.55 -11.52 -19.23
CA ASP A 158 3.41 -10.50 -18.62
C ASP A 158 3.24 -9.18 -19.39
N ALA A 159 2.62 -8.22 -18.76
CA ALA A 159 2.51 -6.88 -19.31
C ALA A 159 3.83 -6.13 -19.12
N PRO A 160 4.27 -5.33 -20.10
CA PRO A 160 5.50 -4.57 -19.98
C PRO A 160 5.42 -3.60 -18.81
N HIS A 161 6.47 -3.60 -17.99
CA HIS A 161 6.64 -2.67 -16.88
C HIS A 161 7.19 -1.35 -17.44
N SER A 162 6.53 -0.22 -17.12
CA SER A 162 7.15 1.07 -17.32
C SER A 162 8.11 1.33 -16.16
N PHE A 163 9.38 1.52 -16.49
CA PHE A 163 10.45 1.72 -15.53
C PHE A 163 11.16 3.03 -15.85
N ARG A 164 11.35 3.88 -14.84
CA ARG A 164 12.15 5.08 -14.95
C ARG A 164 12.87 5.39 -13.64
N PRO A 165 14.07 5.96 -13.69
CA PRO A 165 14.71 6.50 -12.50
C PRO A 165 13.92 7.68 -11.94
N LEU A 166 14.00 7.89 -10.63
CA LEU A 166 13.52 9.09 -9.97
C LEU A 166 14.55 10.20 -10.14
N THR A 167 14.07 11.42 -10.33
CA THR A 167 14.90 12.61 -10.22
C THR A 167 15.20 12.90 -8.74
N PRO A 168 16.26 13.66 -8.41
CA PRO A 168 16.55 14.07 -7.02
C PRO A 168 15.36 14.74 -6.34
N ALA A 169 14.65 15.63 -7.03
CA ALA A 169 13.47 16.29 -6.49
C ALA A 169 12.33 15.32 -6.16
N GLU A 170 12.12 14.28 -6.98
CA GLU A 170 11.14 13.24 -6.69
C GLU A 170 11.59 12.35 -5.52
N LEU A 171 12.88 12.04 -5.40
CA LEU A 171 13.42 11.31 -4.26
C LEU A 171 13.12 12.02 -2.93
N ASP A 172 13.26 13.34 -2.93
CA ASP A 172 13.05 14.16 -1.75
C ASP A 172 11.55 14.29 -1.41
N HIS A 173 10.69 14.42 -2.43
CA HIS A 173 9.24 14.50 -2.25
C HIS A 173 8.62 13.23 -1.66
N PHE A 174 9.18 12.05 -1.95
CA PHE A 174 8.71 10.79 -1.40
C PHE A 174 9.18 10.52 0.04
N SER A 175 9.82 11.49 0.68
CA SER A 175 10.19 11.44 2.11
C SER A 175 9.05 11.90 3.04
N GLU A 176 8.00 12.51 2.49
CA GLU A 176 6.78 12.95 3.16
C GLU A 176 5.65 11.92 2.99
#